data_06939ed6fc7175e72aca40cd6f724096
#
_entry.id   06939ed6fc7175e72aca40cd6f724096
#
_cell.length_a   1.000
_cell.length_b   1.000
_cell.length_c   1.000
_cell.angle_alpha   90.00
_cell.angle_beta   90.00
_cell.angle_gamma   90.00
#
_symmetry.space_group_name_H-M   'P 1'
#
loop_
_entity.id
_entity.type
_entity.pdbx_description
1 polymer ?
#
loop_
_entity_poly.entity_id
_entity_poly.type
_entity_poly.pdbx_seq_one_letter_code
_entity_poly.pdbx_strand_id
1 'polypeptide(L)'
;QQRWQQERREDLAKRGKGFSLVPLEVLSATAPNGSPDRIRIGGDHSVSIAGGDYSAYNVLMKLPEAGPPLRGIRVVFSSSPTSNGKLGFGSAKGLEGNFHLGGVTSSVSTFPAGNVDLNAILPIVRLSASSTQPGHDVWNVLNTDPLVGWAPATGSAGPEHLTLTFAAPLQPSATPFLTTEL
;
A
#
# COMPACT_ATOMS: atom_id res chain seq x y z
N GLN A 1 12.24 17.15 -29.21
CA GLN A 1 12.32 16.68 -27.81
C GLN A 1 11.51 17.55 -26.84
N GLN A 2 11.67 18.89 -26.84
CA GLN A 2 10.97 19.80 -25.92
C GLN A 2 9.45 19.76 -26.07
N ARG A 3 8.93 19.74 -27.31
CA ARG A 3 7.48 19.66 -27.59
C ARG A 3 6.85 18.39 -27.05
N TRP A 4 7.49 17.24 -27.26
CA TRP A 4 7.05 15.94 -26.72
C TRP A 4 7.02 15.92 -25.19
N GLN A 5 8.06 16.52 -24.53
CA GLN A 5 8.12 16.61 -23.08
C GLN A 5 6.99 17.51 -22.54
N GLN A 6 6.65 18.57 -23.23
CA GLN A 6 5.58 19.49 -22.84
C GLN A 6 4.22 18.84 -23.00
N GLU A 7 3.94 18.21 -24.15
CA GLU A 7 2.71 17.45 -24.40
C GLU A 7 2.49 16.35 -23.36
N ARG A 8 3.57 15.66 -22.96
CA ARG A 8 3.51 14.61 -21.92
C ARG A 8 3.27 15.18 -20.52
N ARG A 9 3.84 16.35 -20.19
CA ARG A 9 3.55 17.05 -18.92
C ARG A 9 2.09 17.51 -18.86
N GLU A 10 1.56 18.04 -19.94
CA GLU A 10 0.17 18.48 -20.03
C GLU A 10 -0.81 17.29 -19.93
N ASP A 11 -0.51 16.18 -20.58
CA ASP A 11 -1.29 14.94 -20.49
C ASP A 11 -1.25 14.36 -19.06
N LEU A 12 -0.09 14.33 -18.41
CA LEU A 12 0.05 13.92 -17.03
C LEU A 12 -0.68 14.86 -16.07
N ALA A 13 -0.65 16.18 -16.32
CA ALA A 13 -1.38 17.15 -15.52
C ALA A 13 -2.91 17.01 -15.69
N LYS A 14 -3.38 16.72 -16.90
CA LYS A 14 -4.79 16.42 -17.18
C LYS A 14 -5.23 15.11 -16.50
N ARG A 15 -4.40 14.08 -16.56
CA ARG A 15 -4.68 12.78 -15.91
C ARG A 15 -4.62 12.87 -14.38
N GLY A 16 -3.74 13.72 -13.83
CA GLY A 16 -3.65 13.95 -12.38
C GLY A 16 -4.83 14.70 -11.77
N LYS A 17 -5.56 15.50 -12.56
CA LYS A 17 -6.74 16.24 -12.09
C LYS A 17 -8.01 15.39 -11.95
N GLY A 18 -7.97 14.11 -12.33
CA GLY A 18 -9.13 13.21 -12.32
C GLY A 18 -9.19 12.21 -11.17
N PHE A 19 -8.20 12.18 -10.27
CA PHE A 19 -8.19 11.21 -9.16
C PHE A 19 -8.34 11.95 -7.83
N SER A 20 -9.42 11.65 -7.11
CA SER A 20 -9.57 11.98 -5.70
C SER A 20 -9.17 10.79 -4.84
N LEU A 21 -8.46 11.04 -3.75
CA LEU A 21 -8.19 10.03 -2.73
C LEU A 21 -9.32 10.07 -1.71
N VAL A 22 -9.87 8.90 -1.41
CA VAL A 22 -10.88 8.71 -0.36
C VAL A 22 -10.29 7.78 0.67
N PRO A 23 -10.26 8.15 1.96
CA PRO A 23 -9.85 7.24 3.02
C PRO A 23 -10.76 6.00 3.03
N LEU A 24 -10.16 4.81 3.20
CA LEU A 24 -10.91 3.58 3.37
C LEU A 24 -11.03 3.26 4.85
N GLU A 25 -12.18 2.77 5.26
CA GLU A 25 -12.41 2.29 6.62
C GLU A 25 -11.67 0.96 6.80
N VAL A 26 -10.68 0.93 7.71
CA VAL A 26 -9.99 -0.31 8.10
C VAL A 26 -10.85 -1.03 9.14
N LEU A 27 -11.28 -2.24 8.82
CA LEU A 27 -12.11 -3.08 9.69
C LEU A 27 -11.25 -4.01 10.55
N SER A 28 -10.20 -4.56 9.99
CA SER A 28 -9.23 -5.38 10.73
C SER A 28 -7.86 -5.32 10.09
N ALA A 29 -6.83 -5.57 10.90
CA ALA A 29 -5.47 -5.80 10.45
C ALA A 29 -4.88 -6.97 11.25
N THR A 30 -4.29 -7.93 10.56
CA THR A 30 -3.75 -9.16 11.17
C THR A 30 -2.39 -9.50 10.59
N ALA A 31 -1.56 -10.16 11.40
CA ALA A 31 -0.32 -10.77 10.96
C ALA A 31 -0.39 -12.27 11.26
N PRO A 32 -0.37 -13.16 10.25
CA PRO A 32 -0.51 -14.60 10.44
C PRO A 32 0.52 -15.21 11.42
N ASN A 33 1.71 -14.63 11.46
CA ASN A 33 2.82 -15.08 12.30
C ASN A 33 3.18 -14.05 13.40
N GLY A 34 2.38 -12.99 13.57
CA GLY A 34 2.64 -11.91 14.52
C GLY A 34 1.83 -12.01 15.80
N SER A 35 2.31 -11.35 16.86
CA SER A 35 1.50 -11.14 18.05
C SER A 35 0.39 -10.12 17.75
N PRO A 36 -0.88 -10.41 18.07
CA PRO A 36 -1.98 -9.47 17.92
C PRO A 36 -1.76 -8.13 18.61
N ASP A 37 -0.99 -8.14 19.71
CA ASP A 37 -0.71 -6.95 20.53
C ASP A 37 0.19 -5.92 19.81
N ARG A 38 0.78 -6.28 18.69
CA ARG A 38 1.66 -5.40 17.91
C ARG A 38 0.93 -4.59 16.85
N ILE A 39 -0.35 -4.91 16.57
CA ILE A 39 -1.15 -4.23 15.56
C ILE A 39 -2.26 -3.45 16.25
N ARG A 40 -2.39 -2.18 15.90
CA ARG A 40 -3.47 -1.30 16.40
C ARG A 40 -4.08 -0.52 15.25
N ILE A 41 -5.39 -0.42 15.23
CA ILE A 41 -6.13 0.43 14.31
C ILE A 41 -6.47 1.73 15.05
N GLY A 42 -6.04 2.85 14.49
CA GLY A 42 -6.36 4.19 14.99
C GLY A 42 -7.76 4.62 14.62
N GLY A 43 -8.28 5.64 15.33
CA GLY A 43 -9.57 6.24 14.99
C GLY A 43 -9.62 6.97 13.65
N ASP A 44 -8.46 7.24 13.06
CA ASP A 44 -8.26 7.79 11.71
C ASP A 44 -8.11 6.70 10.64
N HIS A 45 -8.40 5.44 11.00
CA HIS A 45 -8.23 4.24 10.17
C HIS A 45 -6.76 3.93 9.79
N SER A 46 -5.79 4.52 10.47
CA SER A 46 -4.39 4.12 10.34
C SER A 46 -4.15 2.76 11.01
N VAL A 47 -3.18 2.00 10.47
CA VAL A 47 -2.70 0.77 11.08
C VAL A 47 -1.31 1.01 11.62
N SER A 48 -1.16 0.89 12.94
CA SER A 48 0.12 0.97 13.62
C SER A 48 0.65 -0.43 13.91
N ILE A 49 1.91 -0.67 13.58
CA ILE A 49 2.60 -1.93 13.82
C ILE A 49 3.80 -1.66 14.73
N ALA A 50 3.83 -2.29 15.88
CA ALA A 50 4.91 -2.13 16.85
C ALA A 50 5.86 -3.33 16.83
N GLY A 51 7.13 -3.07 16.50
CA GLY A 51 8.19 -4.07 16.43
C GLY A 51 8.04 -4.99 15.21
N GLY A 52 9.10 -5.57 14.72
CA GLY A 52 8.93 -6.35 13.53
C GLY A 52 10.08 -7.27 13.21
N ASP A 53 9.78 -8.53 13.22
CA ASP A 53 10.40 -9.50 12.35
C ASP A 53 9.58 -9.54 11.05
N TYR A 54 10.11 -10.12 9.99
CA TYR A 54 9.44 -10.30 8.71
C TYR A 54 8.04 -10.91 8.90
N SER A 55 7.03 -10.20 8.46
CA SER A 55 5.66 -10.66 8.58
C SER A 55 4.84 -10.17 7.39
N ALA A 56 3.91 -10.99 6.93
CA ALA A 56 2.83 -10.53 6.08
C ALA A 56 1.75 -9.86 6.94
N TYR A 57 1.17 -8.80 6.43
CA TYR A 57 0.08 -8.09 7.10
C TYR A 57 -1.14 -8.07 6.19
N ASN A 58 -2.23 -8.64 6.67
CA ASN A 58 -3.52 -8.58 5.99
C ASN A 58 -4.34 -7.43 6.54
N VAL A 59 -4.71 -6.49 5.68
CA VAL A 59 -5.55 -5.33 6.03
C VAL A 59 -6.88 -5.46 5.30
N LEU A 60 -7.95 -5.64 6.06
CA LEU A 60 -9.31 -5.68 5.56
C LEU A 60 -9.92 -4.28 5.63
N MET A 61 -10.44 -3.81 4.52
CA MET A 61 -11.03 -2.49 4.37
C MET A 61 -12.44 -2.58 3.83
N LYS A 62 -13.30 -1.66 4.27
CA LYS A 62 -14.61 -1.44 3.68
C LYS A 62 -14.50 -0.41 2.57
N LEU A 63 -15.06 -0.70 1.42
CA LEU A 63 -15.17 0.25 0.31
C LEU A 63 -16.33 1.22 0.55
N PRO A 64 -16.25 2.48 0.06
CA PRO A 64 -17.32 3.45 0.20
C PRO A 64 -18.61 2.91 -0.41
N GLU A 65 -19.75 3.02 0.28
CA GLU A 65 -21.04 2.53 -0.22
C GLU A 65 -21.55 3.31 -1.44
N ALA A 66 -21.13 4.55 -1.56
CA ALA A 66 -21.49 5.43 -2.68
C ALA A 66 -20.26 6.16 -3.21
N GLY A 67 -20.29 6.51 -4.47
CA GLY A 67 -19.21 7.26 -5.12
C GLY A 67 -18.79 6.65 -6.46
N PRO A 68 -17.77 7.24 -7.09
CA PRO A 68 -17.24 6.71 -8.33
C PRO A 68 -16.52 5.38 -8.10
N PRO A 69 -16.41 4.53 -9.13
CA PRO A 69 -15.64 3.30 -9.06
C PRO A 69 -14.19 3.56 -8.66
N LEU A 70 -13.67 2.72 -7.76
CA LEU A 70 -12.29 2.79 -7.30
C LEU A 70 -11.35 2.16 -8.34
N ARG A 71 -10.35 2.91 -8.77
CA ARG A 71 -9.38 2.46 -9.79
C ARG A 71 -8.13 1.86 -9.19
N GLY A 72 -7.93 1.98 -7.89
CA GLY A 72 -6.75 1.48 -7.20
C GLY A 72 -6.73 1.91 -5.75
N ILE A 73 -5.66 1.56 -5.06
CA ILE A 73 -5.41 1.97 -3.68
C ILE A 73 -4.06 2.66 -3.57
N ARG A 74 -3.96 3.52 -2.57
CA ARG A 74 -2.69 4.10 -2.12
C ARG A 74 -2.44 3.68 -0.69
N VAL A 75 -1.34 2.99 -0.46
CA VAL A 75 -0.82 2.69 0.88
C VAL A 75 0.17 3.80 1.24
N VAL A 76 -0.02 4.41 2.39
CA VAL A 76 0.87 5.46 2.90
C VAL A 76 1.61 4.90 4.12
N PHE A 77 2.91 4.95 4.07
CA PHE A 77 3.81 4.55 5.14
C PHE A 77 4.31 5.82 5.85
N SER A 78 4.02 5.92 7.13
CA SER A 78 4.47 7.06 7.93
C SER A 78 5.28 6.59 9.13
N SER A 79 6.19 7.45 9.58
CA SER A 79 6.95 7.19 10.80
C SER A 79 6.05 7.24 12.02
N SER A 80 6.30 6.37 12.99
CA SER A 80 5.71 6.49 14.31
C SER A 80 6.31 7.69 15.04
N PRO A 81 5.54 8.39 15.89
CA PRO A 81 6.10 9.41 16.80
C PRO A 81 7.26 8.90 17.66
N THR A 82 7.31 7.60 17.93
CA THR A 82 8.36 6.95 18.73
C THR A 82 9.61 6.58 17.93
N SER A 83 9.59 6.71 16.60
CA SER A 83 10.71 6.35 15.71
C SER A 83 11.67 7.50 15.39
N ASN A 84 11.60 8.63 16.12
CA ASN A 84 12.38 9.82 15.86
C ASN A 84 12.26 10.33 14.41
N GLY A 85 11.09 10.17 13.81
CA GLY A 85 10.81 10.60 12.44
C GLY A 85 11.34 9.67 11.35
N LYS A 86 11.93 8.53 11.70
CA LYS A 86 12.43 7.58 10.73
C LYS A 86 11.32 6.62 10.29
N LEU A 87 11.24 6.35 9.00
CA LEU A 87 10.40 5.29 8.45
C LEU A 87 11.06 3.93 8.70
N GLY A 88 10.25 2.94 9.03
CA GLY A 88 10.70 1.55 9.11
C GLY A 88 10.42 0.87 10.43
N PHE A 89 10.41 -0.43 10.37
CA PHE A 89 10.14 -1.35 11.48
C PHE A 89 11.35 -1.50 12.44
N GLY A 90 12.25 -0.67 12.38
CA GLY A 90 13.46 -0.22 13.02
C GLY A 90 13.94 -0.84 14.31
N SER A 91 13.91 -2.16 14.53
CA SER A 91 14.66 -2.76 15.64
C SER A 91 15.96 -3.49 15.22
N ALA A 92 16.16 -3.77 13.96
CA ALA A 92 17.41 -4.36 13.51
C ALA A 92 18.50 -3.28 13.43
N LYS A 93 19.59 -3.46 14.17
CA LYS A 93 20.78 -2.60 14.10
C LYS A 93 21.23 -2.45 12.65
N GLY A 94 21.29 -1.22 12.17
CA GLY A 94 21.73 -0.86 10.82
C GLY A 94 20.63 -0.72 9.78
N LEU A 95 19.36 -1.06 10.09
CA LEU A 95 18.20 -0.84 9.22
C LEU A 95 17.28 0.28 9.73
N GLU A 96 17.75 1.08 10.67
CA GLU A 96 17.01 2.18 11.26
C GLU A 96 16.61 3.21 10.22
N GLY A 97 15.32 3.35 9.99
CA GLY A 97 14.76 4.31 9.04
C GLY A 97 14.62 3.78 7.61
N ASN A 98 14.66 2.47 7.42
CA ASN A 98 14.35 1.85 6.14
C ASN A 98 13.41 0.65 6.34
N PHE A 99 12.61 0.33 5.33
CA PHE A 99 11.83 -0.90 5.28
C PHE A 99 11.88 -1.46 3.86
N HIS A 100 11.58 -2.72 3.73
CA HIS A 100 11.51 -3.44 2.48
C HIS A 100 10.14 -4.12 2.39
N LEU A 101 9.37 -3.80 1.37
CA LEU A 101 8.11 -4.45 1.09
C LEU A 101 8.33 -5.57 0.07
N GLY A 102 8.32 -6.82 0.54
CA GLY A 102 8.62 -7.99 -0.27
C GLY A 102 7.52 -8.35 -1.27
N GLY A 103 6.26 -7.96 -0.99
CA GLY A 103 5.15 -8.25 -1.87
C GLY A 103 3.91 -7.44 -1.58
N VAL A 104 2.97 -7.41 -2.53
CA VAL A 104 1.64 -6.86 -2.33
C VAL A 104 0.62 -7.63 -3.15
N THR A 105 -0.45 -8.05 -2.50
CA THR A 105 -1.58 -8.74 -3.14
C THR A 105 -2.87 -8.13 -2.63
N SER A 106 -3.85 -7.96 -3.49
CA SER A 106 -5.17 -7.46 -3.11
C SER A 106 -6.27 -8.34 -3.69
N SER A 107 -7.33 -8.55 -2.93
CA SER A 107 -8.53 -9.26 -3.37
C SER A 107 -9.79 -8.55 -2.89
N VAL A 108 -10.91 -8.83 -3.56
CA VAL A 108 -12.22 -8.32 -3.17
C VAL A 108 -13.15 -9.44 -2.75
N SER A 109 -14.11 -9.13 -1.88
CA SER A 109 -15.10 -10.11 -1.44
C SER A 109 -16.45 -9.45 -1.15
N THR A 110 -17.51 -10.27 -1.09
CA THR A 110 -18.86 -9.85 -0.69
C THR A 110 -19.09 -9.95 0.81
N PHE A 111 -18.15 -10.52 1.55
CA PHE A 111 -18.17 -10.67 3.01
C PHE A 111 -16.81 -10.26 3.60
N PRO A 112 -16.75 -9.88 4.87
CA PRO A 112 -15.49 -9.45 5.49
C PRO A 112 -14.55 -10.66 5.69
N ALA A 113 -13.64 -10.86 4.73
CA ALA A 113 -12.60 -11.90 4.78
C ALA A 113 -11.30 -11.30 5.30
N GLY A 114 -10.78 -11.85 6.40
CA GLY A 114 -9.53 -11.37 7.03
C GLY A 114 -8.25 -11.71 6.26
N ASN A 115 -8.34 -12.56 5.24
CA ASN A 115 -7.22 -12.97 4.38
C ASN A 115 -7.54 -12.68 2.92
N VAL A 116 -6.48 -12.55 2.10
CA VAL A 116 -6.62 -12.44 0.65
C VAL A 116 -7.27 -13.71 0.09
N ASP A 117 -8.31 -13.53 -0.72
CA ASP A 117 -8.90 -14.63 -1.50
C ASP A 117 -8.11 -14.81 -2.81
N LEU A 118 -7.39 -15.90 -2.91
CA LEU A 118 -6.57 -16.22 -4.08
C LEU A 118 -7.39 -16.42 -5.38
N ASN A 119 -8.70 -16.68 -5.27
CA ASN A 119 -9.58 -16.79 -6.44
C ASN A 119 -10.13 -15.43 -6.91
N ALA A 120 -9.96 -14.39 -6.10
CA ALA A 120 -10.47 -13.04 -6.37
C ALA A 120 -9.36 -11.97 -6.36
N ILE A 121 -8.13 -12.38 -6.69
CA ILE A 121 -6.98 -11.46 -6.79
C ILE A 121 -7.25 -10.40 -7.86
N LEU A 122 -6.98 -9.16 -7.49
CA LEU A 122 -7.08 -8.01 -8.37
C LEU A 122 -5.81 -7.86 -9.20
N PRO A 123 -5.89 -7.98 -10.54
CA PRO A 123 -4.73 -7.73 -11.38
C PRO A 123 -4.30 -6.26 -11.30
N ILE A 124 -3.03 -6.03 -11.01
CA ILE A 124 -2.41 -4.72 -10.94
C ILE A 124 -1.77 -4.41 -12.29
N VAL A 125 -2.16 -3.28 -12.90
CA VAL A 125 -1.65 -2.86 -14.22
C VAL A 125 -0.70 -1.68 -14.15
N ARG A 126 -0.65 -0.99 -13.02
CA ARG A 126 0.27 0.11 -12.80
C ARG A 126 0.65 0.21 -11.33
N LEU A 127 1.93 0.45 -11.12
CA LEU A 127 2.51 0.77 -9.82
C LEU A 127 3.22 2.12 -9.88
N SER A 128 3.16 2.85 -8.79
CA SER A 128 4.01 4.02 -8.58
C SER A 128 4.30 4.19 -7.09
N ALA A 129 5.50 4.64 -6.79
CA ALA A 129 5.94 4.97 -5.44
C ALA A 129 6.39 6.43 -5.37
N SER A 130 6.39 7.01 -4.18
CA SER A 130 6.90 8.37 -3.93
C SER A 130 8.41 8.44 -4.14
N SER A 131 9.12 7.41 -3.71
CA SER A 131 10.55 7.27 -3.90
C SER A 131 10.94 5.79 -4.06
N THR A 132 12.17 5.54 -4.49
CA THR A 132 12.68 4.18 -4.72
C THR A 132 14.17 4.15 -4.43
N GLN A 133 14.61 3.16 -3.68
CA GLN A 133 16.03 2.90 -3.47
C GLN A 133 16.63 2.16 -4.68
N PRO A 134 17.87 2.44 -5.09
CA PRO A 134 18.55 1.68 -6.13
C PRO A 134 18.53 0.17 -5.85
N GLY A 135 18.14 -0.61 -6.84
CA GLY A 135 17.99 -2.07 -6.73
C GLY A 135 16.66 -2.56 -6.15
N HIS A 136 15.82 -1.67 -5.61
CA HIS A 136 14.52 -2.00 -5.02
C HIS A 136 13.37 -1.28 -5.75
N ASP A 137 13.23 -1.58 -7.04
CA ASP A 137 12.19 -0.99 -7.89
C ASP A 137 10.78 -1.33 -7.41
N VAL A 138 9.85 -0.41 -7.64
CA VAL A 138 8.46 -0.55 -7.20
C VAL A 138 7.77 -1.80 -7.79
N TRP A 139 8.15 -2.23 -8.98
CA TRP A 139 7.60 -3.42 -9.63
C TRP A 139 8.01 -4.73 -8.97
N ASN A 140 9.06 -4.69 -8.15
CA ASN A 140 9.53 -5.85 -7.40
C ASN A 140 8.49 -6.38 -6.39
N VAL A 141 7.53 -5.54 -5.95
CA VAL A 141 6.44 -6.00 -5.05
C VAL A 141 5.47 -6.98 -5.70
N LEU A 142 5.56 -7.19 -7.00
CA LEU A 142 4.79 -8.22 -7.71
C LEU A 142 5.60 -9.51 -7.93
N ASN A 143 6.85 -9.54 -7.45
CA ASN A 143 7.68 -10.73 -7.52
C ASN A 143 7.19 -11.78 -6.51
N THR A 144 7.37 -13.04 -6.84
CA THR A 144 7.08 -14.14 -5.92
C THR A 144 8.18 -14.39 -4.88
N ASP A 145 9.37 -13.81 -5.10
CA ASP A 145 10.49 -13.87 -4.15
C ASP A 145 10.39 -12.69 -3.17
N PRO A 146 10.06 -12.92 -1.89
CA PRO A 146 9.90 -11.87 -0.90
C PRO A 146 11.20 -11.12 -0.56
N LEU A 147 12.35 -11.63 -0.99
CA LEU A 147 13.64 -10.95 -0.84
C LEU A 147 13.86 -9.89 -1.93
N VAL A 148 13.04 -9.92 -2.99
CA VAL A 148 13.08 -8.96 -4.10
C VAL A 148 11.85 -8.08 -3.98
N GLY A 149 11.97 -6.92 -3.36
CA GLY A 149 10.84 -6.04 -3.10
C GLY A 149 11.16 -4.57 -3.35
N TRP A 150 10.24 -3.70 -2.98
CA TRP A 150 10.40 -2.26 -3.01
C TRP A 150 10.91 -1.74 -1.67
N ALA A 151 11.81 -0.78 -1.74
CA ALA A 151 12.22 0.03 -0.60
C ALA A 151 12.19 1.52 -0.98
N PRO A 152 11.71 2.42 -0.09
CA PRO A 152 11.80 3.85 -0.31
C PRO A 152 13.25 4.32 -0.28
N ALA A 153 13.49 5.55 -0.79
CA ALA A 153 14.81 6.15 -0.74
C ALA A 153 15.32 6.22 0.71
N THR A 154 16.59 5.86 0.91
CA THR A 154 17.24 5.95 2.22
C THR A 154 17.23 7.37 2.76
N GLY A 155 16.94 7.54 4.05
CA GLY A 155 16.92 8.84 4.70
C GLY A 155 15.64 9.66 4.46
N SER A 156 14.62 9.09 3.84
CA SER A 156 13.32 9.74 3.74
C SER A 156 12.77 10.00 5.16
N ALA A 157 12.45 11.26 5.43
CA ALA A 157 11.88 11.69 6.70
C ALA A 157 10.36 11.93 6.62
N GLY A 158 9.81 11.85 5.41
CA GLY A 158 8.39 12.10 5.14
C GLY A 158 7.60 10.81 4.94
N PRO A 159 6.29 10.91 4.84
CA PRO A 159 5.46 9.76 4.48
C PRO A 159 5.80 9.30 3.06
N GLU A 160 6.04 8.01 2.92
CA GLU A 160 6.23 7.35 1.64
C GLU A 160 4.93 6.70 1.19
N HIS A 161 4.71 6.55 -0.10
CA HIS A 161 3.51 5.90 -0.58
C HIS A 161 3.76 4.98 -1.76
N LEU A 162 2.95 3.93 -1.80
CA LEU A 162 2.81 2.99 -2.90
C LEU A 162 1.39 3.12 -3.45
N THR A 163 1.25 3.31 -4.75
CA THR A 163 -0.05 3.36 -5.43
C THR A 163 -0.17 2.19 -6.40
N LEU A 164 -1.23 1.40 -6.22
CA LEU A 164 -1.60 0.27 -7.04
C LEU A 164 -2.80 0.66 -7.88
N THR A 165 -2.73 0.47 -9.21
CA THR A 165 -3.88 0.67 -10.10
C THR A 165 -4.34 -0.69 -10.59
N PHE A 166 -5.63 -0.97 -10.43
CA PHE A 166 -6.25 -2.22 -10.84
C PHE A 166 -6.58 -2.24 -12.34
N ALA A 167 -6.59 -3.42 -12.93
CA ALA A 167 -6.94 -3.61 -14.35
C ALA A 167 -8.37 -3.16 -14.66
N ALA A 168 -9.29 -3.39 -13.72
CA ALA A 168 -10.68 -2.95 -13.82
C ALA A 168 -11.08 -2.10 -12.59
N PRO A 169 -11.91 -1.08 -12.75
CA PRO A 169 -12.44 -0.33 -11.63
C PRO A 169 -13.33 -1.19 -10.74
N LEU A 170 -13.17 -1.05 -9.43
CA LEU A 170 -14.00 -1.75 -8.44
C LEU A 170 -15.34 -1.03 -8.28
N GLN A 171 -16.39 -1.82 -8.25
CA GLN A 171 -17.75 -1.36 -7.94
C GLN A 171 -18.09 -1.69 -6.49
N PRO A 172 -18.10 -0.73 -5.56
CA PRO A 172 -18.30 -1.00 -4.14
C PRO A 172 -19.63 -1.69 -3.79
N SER A 173 -20.65 -1.44 -4.60
CA SER A 173 -21.97 -2.09 -4.44
C SER A 173 -21.95 -3.59 -4.71
N ALA A 174 -21.01 -4.07 -5.52
CA ALA A 174 -20.89 -5.49 -5.87
C ALA A 174 -19.93 -6.23 -4.92
N THR A 175 -18.84 -5.58 -4.53
CA THR A 175 -17.78 -6.15 -3.69
C THR A 175 -17.37 -5.12 -2.63
N PRO A 176 -18.10 -5.07 -1.48
CA PRO A 176 -17.92 -4.01 -0.50
C PRO A 176 -16.63 -4.13 0.33
N PHE A 177 -15.89 -5.23 0.22
CA PHE A 177 -14.69 -5.45 1.01
C PHE A 177 -13.46 -5.64 0.12
N LEU A 178 -12.35 -5.04 0.55
CA LEU A 178 -11.03 -5.16 -0.05
C LEU A 178 -10.06 -5.64 1.02
N THR A 179 -9.36 -6.73 0.76
CA THR A 179 -8.25 -7.19 1.59
C THR A 179 -6.95 -6.99 0.85
N THR A 180 -5.98 -6.39 1.49
CA THR A 180 -4.62 -6.23 0.96
C THR A 180 -3.64 -6.89 1.91
N GLU A 181 -2.80 -7.77 1.36
CA GLU A 181 -1.62 -8.33 2.01
C GLU A 181 -0.40 -7.52 1.61
N LEU A 182 0.42 -7.18 2.59
CA LEU A 182 1.65 -6.40 2.48
C LEU A 182 2.83 -7.17 3.06
#